data_8a7c31427767dbfb20be2905b7c2c917
#
_entry.id   8a7c31427767dbfb20be2905b7c2c917
#
_cell.length_a   1.000
_cell.length_b   1.000
_cell.length_c   1.000
_cell.angle_alpha   90.00
_cell.angle_beta   90.00
_cell.angle_gamma   90.00
#
_symmetry.space_group_name_H-M   'P 1'
#
loop_
_entity.id
_entity.type
_entity.pdbx_description
1 polymer ?
#
loop_
_entity_poly.entity_id
_entity_poly.type
_entity_poly.pdbx_seq_one_letter_code
_entity_poly.pdbx_strand_id
1 'polypeptide(L)'
;MATINSSFLRLQEELPTLLNRRIRRKSDKPKWAMVIDLTRCVGCYSCQVSCKMENGVPYEYFRTHVEIIERGTYPNTRRVFLPRLCNHCDKPSCVPVCPVGATYKREDGIVAVDYDRCIGCGYCIQACPYAARYPNPETGTVDKCDYCLHKLADNEVPACVSNCMGGARIFGDLNDPESPVSVILASKSVSTLKPETGNQPRVYYIGLEEAVRIIPGETIVVNPKIGGVVKV
;
A
#
# COMPACT_ATOMS: atom_id res chain seq x y z
N MET A 1 18.68 -39.84 -11.96
CA MET A 1 18.60 -38.51 -12.56
C MET A 1 17.30 -37.87 -12.06
N ALA A 2 17.39 -36.90 -11.15
CA ALA A 2 16.21 -36.24 -10.57
C ALA A 2 15.67 -35.23 -11.61
N THR A 3 14.44 -35.40 -12.01
CA THR A 3 13.70 -34.43 -12.86
C THR A 3 13.51 -33.15 -12.10
N ILE A 4 14.25 -32.12 -12.49
CA ILE A 4 14.08 -30.75 -11.98
C ILE A 4 12.65 -30.31 -12.33
N ASN A 5 11.85 -30.04 -11.30
CA ASN A 5 10.44 -29.68 -11.41
C ASN A 5 10.29 -28.39 -12.22
N SER A 6 9.45 -28.41 -13.25
CA SER A 6 9.19 -27.28 -14.17
C SER A 6 8.73 -26.00 -13.45
N SER A 7 8.22 -26.14 -12.23
CA SER A 7 7.86 -25.02 -11.34
C SER A 7 9.10 -24.26 -10.83
N PHE A 8 10.24 -24.94 -10.66
CA PHE A 8 11.48 -24.31 -10.21
C PHE A 8 12.14 -23.48 -11.33
N LEU A 9 12.02 -23.94 -12.58
CA LEU A 9 12.51 -23.21 -13.75
C LEU A 9 11.70 -21.93 -14.00
N ARG A 10 10.37 -21.97 -13.82
CA ARG A 10 9.52 -20.77 -13.91
C ARG A 10 9.84 -19.74 -12.84
N LEU A 11 10.18 -20.16 -11.62
CA LEU A 11 10.62 -19.26 -10.55
C LEU A 11 11.95 -18.57 -10.89
N GLN A 12 12.85 -19.23 -11.61
CA GLN A 12 14.11 -18.63 -12.06
C GLN A 12 13.92 -17.61 -13.19
N GLU A 13 12.92 -17.78 -14.05
CA GLU A 13 12.56 -16.81 -15.11
C GLU A 13 11.84 -15.58 -14.54
N GLU A 14 11.09 -15.73 -13.44
CA GLU A 14 10.39 -14.63 -12.76
C GLU A 14 11.29 -13.85 -11.77
N LEU A 15 12.40 -14.43 -11.30
CA LEU A 15 13.32 -13.79 -10.36
C LEU A 15 13.92 -12.47 -10.89
N PRO A 16 14.30 -12.33 -12.16
CA PRO A 16 14.82 -11.06 -12.68
C PRO A 16 13.80 -9.92 -12.66
N THR A 17 12.51 -10.24 -12.80
CA THR A 17 11.43 -9.24 -12.74
C THR A 17 11.15 -8.77 -11.31
N LEU A 18 11.34 -9.63 -10.31
CA LEU A 18 11.20 -9.30 -8.90
C LEU A 18 12.36 -8.44 -8.37
N LEU A 19 13.55 -8.56 -8.98
CA LEU A 19 14.74 -7.78 -8.65
C LEU A 19 14.87 -6.48 -9.44
N ASN A 20 13.98 -6.23 -10.39
CA ASN A 20 14.06 -5.04 -11.24
C ASN A 20 13.60 -3.81 -10.43
N ARG A 21 14.56 -3.14 -9.78
CA ARG A 21 14.34 -1.90 -9.01
C ARG A 21 14.04 -0.69 -9.89
N ARG A 22 14.08 -0.84 -11.23
CA ARG A 22 13.86 0.25 -12.17
C ARG A 22 12.50 0.13 -12.84
N ILE A 23 11.81 1.26 -12.92
CA ILE A 23 10.54 1.39 -13.63
C ILE A 23 10.84 1.73 -15.09
N ARG A 24 10.28 0.97 -16.03
CA ARG A 24 10.24 1.37 -17.44
C ARG A 24 9.11 2.35 -17.63
N ARG A 25 9.41 3.63 -17.84
CA ARG A 25 8.40 4.61 -18.24
C ARG A 25 8.19 4.48 -19.75
N LYS A 26 7.01 4.01 -20.14
CA LYS A 26 6.57 3.98 -21.54
C LYS A 26 5.54 5.06 -21.86
N SER A 27 4.88 5.60 -20.83
CA SER A 27 3.85 6.62 -20.95
C SER A 27 4.39 8.01 -20.57
N ASP A 28 4.09 9.01 -21.39
CA ASP A 28 4.40 10.42 -21.10
C ASP A 28 3.59 10.93 -19.89
N LYS A 29 2.45 10.29 -19.59
CA LYS A 29 1.58 10.58 -18.45
C LYS A 29 1.31 9.30 -17.67
N PRO A 30 2.20 8.90 -16.78
CA PRO A 30 2.02 7.69 -15.97
C PRO A 30 0.82 7.84 -15.03
N LYS A 31 0.16 6.75 -14.74
CA LYS A 31 -0.91 6.64 -13.77
C LYS A 31 -0.55 5.60 -12.73
N TRP A 32 0.13 6.04 -11.67
CA TRP A 32 0.71 5.14 -10.68
C TRP A 32 -0.34 4.40 -9.84
N ALA A 33 -0.09 3.11 -9.65
CA ALA A 33 -0.89 2.24 -8.79
C ALA A 33 -0.03 1.16 -8.14
N MET A 34 -0.60 0.51 -7.12
CA MET A 34 0.05 -0.59 -6.40
C MET A 34 -0.92 -1.76 -6.26
N VAL A 35 -0.43 -2.97 -6.44
CA VAL A 35 -1.11 -4.21 -6.05
C VAL A 35 -0.37 -4.81 -4.86
N ILE A 36 -1.12 -5.27 -3.88
CA ILE A 36 -0.60 -5.97 -2.69
C ILE A 36 -1.21 -7.37 -2.66
N ASP A 37 -0.37 -8.38 -2.85
CA ASP A 37 -0.78 -9.78 -2.80
C ASP A 37 -0.65 -10.31 -1.37
N LEU A 38 -1.78 -10.42 -0.67
CA LEU A 38 -1.81 -10.87 0.72
C LEU A 38 -1.42 -12.35 0.87
N THR A 39 -1.55 -13.15 -0.19
CA THR A 39 -1.14 -14.55 -0.16
C THR A 39 0.38 -14.73 -0.12
N ARG A 40 1.12 -13.70 -0.54
CA ARG A 40 2.58 -13.65 -0.53
C ARG A 40 3.16 -12.86 0.64
N CYS A 41 2.31 -12.14 1.38
CA CYS A 41 2.76 -11.33 2.50
C CYS A 41 3.05 -12.21 3.73
N VAL A 42 4.31 -12.23 4.16
CA VAL A 42 4.77 -13.02 5.31
C VAL A 42 4.86 -12.22 6.61
N GLY A 43 4.41 -10.96 6.62
CA GLY A 43 4.42 -10.12 7.82
C GLY A 43 5.82 -9.74 8.32
N CYS A 44 6.82 -9.70 7.47
CA CYS A 44 8.23 -9.44 7.86
C CYS A 44 8.53 -7.98 8.26
N TYR A 45 7.59 -7.05 8.06
CA TYR A 45 7.72 -5.60 8.32
C TYR A 45 8.82 -4.87 7.53
N SER A 46 9.54 -5.53 6.63
CA SER A 46 10.61 -4.92 5.83
C SER A 46 10.15 -3.66 5.08
N CYS A 47 8.93 -3.70 4.51
CA CYS A 47 8.32 -2.55 3.84
C CYS A 47 8.08 -1.35 4.78
N GLN A 48 7.79 -1.60 6.05
CA GLN A 48 7.54 -0.59 7.07
C GLN A 48 8.84 0.06 7.51
N VAL A 49 9.87 -0.75 7.77
CA VAL A 49 11.21 -0.28 8.15
C VAL A 49 11.86 0.50 7.02
N SER A 50 11.87 -0.07 5.80
CA SER A 50 12.48 0.60 4.64
C SER A 50 11.79 1.92 4.29
N CYS A 51 10.45 2.01 4.41
CA CYS A 51 9.73 3.26 4.20
C CYS A 51 10.12 4.31 5.25
N LYS A 52 10.28 3.89 6.51
CA LYS A 52 10.64 4.77 7.62
C LYS A 52 12.05 5.33 7.44
N MET A 53 13.00 4.49 7.08
CA MET A 53 14.39 4.90 6.82
C MET A 53 14.52 5.80 5.59
N GLU A 54 13.85 5.44 4.50
CA GLU A 54 13.90 6.18 3.23
C GLU A 54 13.32 7.60 3.33
N ASN A 55 12.26 7.76 4.13
CA ASN A 55 11.49 9.01 4.17
C ASN A 55 11.66 9.80 5.48
N GLY A 56 12.59 9.42 6.34
CA GLY A 56 12.81 10.11 7.62
C GLY A 56 11.53 10.20 8.48
N VAL A 57 10.73 9.12 8.53
CA VAL A 57 9.45 9.17 9.25
C VAL A 57 9.70 9.17 10.76
N PRO A 58 9.10 10.12 11.54
CA PRO A 58 9.28 10.21 12.99
C PRO A 58 8.99 8.90 13.74
N TYR A 59 9.60 8.70 14.92
CA TYR A 59 9.66 7.43 15.64
C TYR A 59 8.30 6.74 15.81
N GLU A 60 7.25 7.44 16.22
CA GLU A 60 5.94 6.85 16.54
C GLU A 60 5.01 6.72 15.32
N TYR A 61 5.39 7.27 14.16
CA TYR A 61 4.54 7.35 12.98
C TYR A 61 4.99 6.43 11.85
N PHE A 62 4.07 6.15 10.94
CA PHE A 62 4.31 5.27 9.79
C PHE A 62 3.57 5.78 8.56
N ARG A 63 4.27 5.89 7.41
CA ARG A 63 3.64 6.11 6.09
C ARG A 63 3.02 4.83 5.54
N THR A 64 3.53 3.68 5.94
CA THR A 64 2.97 2.36 5.68
C THR A 64 3.13 1.49 6.93
N HIS A 65 2.14 0.66 7.23
CA HIS A 65 2.18 -0.28 8.35
C HIS A 65 1.54 -1.61 7.94
N VAL A 66 1.85 -2.65 8.68
CA VAL A 66 1.29 -4.00 8.46
C VAL A 66 0.42 -4.33 9.66
N GLU A 67 -0.88 -4.46 9.44
CA GLU A 67 -1.81 -4.94 10.44
C GLU A 67 -1.74 -6.46 10.52
N ILE A 68 -1.81 -6.99 11.73
CA ILE A 68 -1.93 -8.43 11.99
C ILE A 68 -3.39 -8.67 12.34
N ILE A 69 -4.03 -9.56 11.61
CA ILE A 69 -5.40 -9.99 11.83
C ILE A 69 -5.34 -11.47 12.20
N GLU A 70 -5.67 -11.80 13.43
CA GLU A 70 -5.80 -13.19 13.90
C GLU A 70 -7.26 -13.59 13.79
N ARG A 71 -7.50 -14.77 13.23
CA ARG A 71 -8.84 -15.31 12.95
C ARG A 71 -8.95 -16.75 13.39
N GLY A 72 -10.18 -17.14 13.73
CA GLY A 72 -10.49 -18.49 14.14
C GLY A 72 -10.43 -18.69 15.65
N THR A 73 -10.75 -19.93 16.08
CA THR A 73 -10.72 -20.34 17.48
C THR A 73 -9.71 -21.47 17.63
N TYR A 74 -8.94 -21.45 18.72
CA TYR A 74 -7.98 -22.53 19.00
C TYR A 74 -8.67 -23.91 18.97
N PRO A 75 -8.07 -24.94 18.33
CA PRO A 75 -6.74 -24.95 17.70
C PRO A 75 -6.69 -24.45 16.23
N ASN A 76 -7.82 -24.11 15.63
CA ASN A 76 -7.94 -23.73 14.23
C ASN A 76 -7.82 -22.20 14.05
N THR A 77 -6.67 -21.63 14.44
CA THR A 77 -6.38 -20.21 14.28
C THR A 77 -5.50 -19.95 13.05
N ARG A 78 -5.74 -18.82 12.38
CA ARG A 78 -4.89 -18.34 11.29
C ARG A 78 -4.55 -16.86 11.47
N ARG A 79 -3.42 -16.45 10.94
CA ARG A 79 -2.96 -15.07 10.96
C ARG A 79 -2.84 -14.55 9.53
N VAL A 80 -3.43 -13.39 9.30
CA VAL A 80 -3.36 -12.66 8.02
C VAL A 80 -2.63 -11.35 8.24
N PHE A 81 -1.77 -10.98 7.31
CA PHE A 81 -1.04 -9.73 7.33
C PHE A 81 -1.64 -8.78 6.29
N LEU A 82 -2.02 -7.58 6.73
CA LEU A 82 -2.63 -6.55 5.88
C LEU A 82 -1.73 -5.30 5.83
N PRO A 83 -0.86 -5.18 4.83
CA PRO A 83 -0.08 -3.97 4.61
C PRO A 83 -0.97 -2.82 4.15
N ARG A 84 -0.91 -1.68 4.87
CA ARG A 84 -1.69 -0.48 4.58
C ARG A 84 -0.78 0.71 4.31
N LEU A 85 -1.25 1.62 3.46
CA LEU A 85 -0.61 2.87 3.11
C LEU A 85 -1.64 3.84 2.52
N CYS A 86 -1.21 5.03 2.08
CA CYS A 86 -2.10 5.93 1.33
C CYS A 86 -2.54 5.28 0.02
N ASN A 87 -3.85 5.30 -0.24
CA ASN A 87 -4.43 4.67 -1.43
C ASN A 87 -4.35 5.53 -2.70
N HIS A 88 -3.83 6.75 -2.63
CA HIS A 88 -3.75 7.69 -3.77
C HIS A 88 -5.02 7.70 -4.62
N CYS A 89 -6.15 7.89 -3.96
CA CYS A 89 -7.49 7.76 -4.51
C CYS A 89 -7.70 8.60 -5.77
N ASP A 90 -8.56 8.13 -6.68
CA ASP A 90 -8.96 8.92 -7.85
C ASP A 90 -9.86 10.08 -7.46
N LYS A 91 -10.73 9.88 -6.47
CA LYS A 91 -11.58 10.91 -5.87
C LYS A 91 -11.21 11.10 -4.39
N PRO A 92 -10.06 11.75 -4.09
CA PRO A 92 -9.56 11.82 -2.72
C PRO A 92 -10.37 12.80 -1.87
N SER A 93 -11.09 12.32 -0.85
CA SER A 93 -11.82 13.15 0.11
C SER A 93 -10.92 14.13 0.88
N CYS A 94 -9.64 13.82 1.02
CA CYS A 94 -8.67 14.64 1.72
C CYS A 94 -8.19 15.88 0.96
N VAL A 95 -8.46 15.99 -0.35
CA VAL A 95 -8.06 17.16 -1.16
C VAL A 95 -9.02 18.32 -0.98
N PRO A 96 -10.34 18.18 -1.17
CA PRO A 96 -11.27 19.30 -1.07
C PRO A 96 -11.40 19.89 0.34
N VAL A 97 -11.04 19.15 1.38
CA VAL A 97 -11.12 19.63 2.78
C VAL A 97 -9.91 20.46 3.20
N CYS A 98 -8.90 20.59 2.35
CA CYS A 98 -7.70 21.36 2.69
C CYS A 98 -7.94 22.86 2.49
N PRO A 99 -8.00 23.68 3.57
CA PRO A 99 -8.37 25.10 3.48
C PRO A 99 -7.33 25.95 2.74
N VAL A 100 -6.07 25.50 2.74
CA VAL A 100 -4.95 26.21 2.09
C VAL A 100 -4.50 25.56 0.78
N GLY A 101 -5.20 24.50 0.32
CA GLY A 101 -4.85 23.78 -0.91
C GLY A 101 -3.49 23.09 -0.86
N ALA A 102 -2.92 22.83 0.33
CA ALA A 102 -1.65 22.14 0.49
C ALA A 102 -1.72 20.66 0.08
N THR A 103 -2.89 20.02 0.24
CA THR A 103 -3.10 18.66 -0.26
C THR A 103 -3.70 18.73 -1.66
N TYR A 104 -3.03 18.12 -2.63
CA TYR A 104 -3.44 18.17 -4.03
C TYR A 104 -3.21 16.84 -4.73
N LYS A 105 -3.87 16.63 -5.86
CA LYS A 105 -3.68 15.48 -6.74
C LYS A 105 -2.86 15.91 -7.95
N ARG A 106 -1.78 15.18 -8.20
CA ARG A 106 -0.89 15.36 -9.36
C ARG A 106 -1.52 14.72 -10.61
N GLU A 107 -1.01 15.08 -11.78
CA GLU A 107 -1.44 14.49 -13.06
C GLU A 107 -1.14 12.99 -13.15
N ASP A 108 -0.05 12.53 -12.53
CA ASP A 108 0.33 11.12 -12.43
C ASP A 108 -0.55 10.32 -11.42
N GLY A 109 -1.54 11.00 -10.83
CA GLY A 109 -2.49 10.43 -9.89
C GLY A 109 -2.02 10.32 -8.46
N ILE A 110 -0.80 10.70 -8.15
CA ILE A 110 -0.31 10.73 -6.79
C ILE A 110 -0.98 11.89 -6.05
N VAL A 111 -1.55 11.60 -4.89
CA VAL A 111 -1.99 12.64 -3.95
C VAL A 111 -0.77 13.07 -3.15
N ALA A 112 -0.41 14.34 -3.22
CA ALA A 112 0.75 14.91 -2.55
C ALA A 112 0.37 15.95 -1.48
N VAL A 113 1.33 16.37 -0.69
CA VAL A 113 1.23 17.48 0.27
C VAL A 113 2.36 18.46 -0.04
N ASP A 114 1.99 19.72 -0.17
CA ASP A 114 2.91 20.83 -0.20
C ASP A 114 3.17 21.24 1.26
N TYR A 115 4.36 20.93 1.75
CA TYR A 115 4.70 21.13 3.15
C TYR A 115 4.88 22.61 3.51
N ASP A 116 5.28 23.44 2.55
CA ASP A 116 5.46 24.88 2.76
C ASP A 116 4.12 25.60 2.93
N ARG A 117 3.06 25.06 2.32
CA ARG A 117 1.70 25.59 2.42
C ARG A 117 0.90 24.96 3.57
N CYS A 118 1.33 23.81 4.09
CA CYS A 118 0.57 23.06 5.08
C CYS A 118 0.61 23.71 6.44
N ILE A 119 -0.55 24.07 6.99
CA ILE A 119 -0.69 24.67 8.32
C ILE A 119 -0.95 23.67 9.45
N GLY A 120 -0.87 22.36 9.18
CA GLY A 120 -1.04 21.30 10.18
C GLY A 120 -2.45 21.15 10.77
N CYS A 121 -3.49 21.73 10.17
CA CYS A 121 -4.86 21.76 10.74
C CYS A 121 -5.53 20.38 10.93
N GLY A 122 -5.03 19.32 10.29
CA GLY A 122 -5.51 17.95 10.48
C GLY A 122 -6.81 17.56 9.77
N TYR A 123 -7.52 18.45 9.09
CA TYR A 123 -8.80 18.13 8.40
C TYR A 123 -8.65 16.98 7.41
N CYS A 124 -7.53 16.91 6.69
CA CYS A 124 -7.25 15.83 5.76
C CYS A 124 -6.96 14.49 6.45
N ILE A 125 -6.58 14.48 7.73
CA ILE A 125 -6.45 13.27 8.56
C ILE A 125 -7.86 12.73 8.83
N GLN A 126 -8.77 13.58 9.29
CA GLN A 126 -10.16 13.21 9.62
C GLN A 126 -10.95 12.77 8.38
N ALA A 127 -10.71 13.43 7.23
CA ALA A 127 -11.39 13.09 5.98
C ALA A 127 -10.89 11.79 5.33
N CYS A 128 -9.76 11.22 5.78
CA CYS A 128 -9.20 10.02 5.20
C CYS A 128 -9.81 8.75 5.81
N PRO A 129 -10.65 7.97 5.10
CA PRO A 129 -11.28 6.78 5.66
C PRO A 129 -10.28 5.63 5.92
N TYR A 130 -9.07 5.77 5.40
CA TYR A 130 -8.01 4.75 5.49
C TYR A 130 -7.00 5.01 6.61
N ALA A 131 -7.14 6.11 7.40
CA ALA A 131 -6.17 6.54 8.41
C ALA A 131 -4.71 6.58 7.89
N ALA A 132 -4.52 6.99 6.62
CA ALA A 132 -3.23 6.97 5.95
C ALA A 132 -2.43 8.27 6.08
N ARG A 133 -2.80 9.13 7.04
CA ARG A 133 -2.17 10.43 7.31
C ARG A 133 -1.91 10.59 8.80
N TYR A 134 -0.86 11.29 9.13
CA TYR A 134 -0.50 11.58 10.51
C TYR A 134 0.02 13.02 10.67
N PRO A 135 -0.10 13.63 11.85
CA PRO A 135 0.57 14.88 12.16
C PRO A 135 2.07 14.61 12.35
N ASN A 136 2.93 15.31 11.62
CA ASN A 136 4.37 15.20 11.78
C ASN A 136 4.80 16.19 12.89
N PRO A 137 5.30 15.70 14.05
CA PRO A 137 5.65 16.56 15.18
C PRO A 137 6.93 17.37 14.93
N GLU A 138 7.79 16.93 14.00
CA GLU A 138 9.05 17.60 13.70
C GLU A 138 8.85 18.82 12.81
N THR A 139 7.88 18.75 11.88
CA THR A 139 7.61 19.81 10.89
C THR A 139 6.35 20.61 11.20
N GLY A 140 5.49 20.13 12.12
CA GLY A 140 4.18 20.72 12.40
C GLY A 140 3.17 20.58 11.27
N THR A 141 3.47 19.81 10.24
CA THR A 141 2.64 19.58 9.06
C THR A 141 1.96 18.23 9.09
N VAL A 142 1.04 17.96 8.15
CA VAL A 142 0.48 16.61 7.96
C VAL A 142 1.32 15.86 6.94
N ASP A 143 1.72 14.64 7.29
CA ASP A 143 2.51 13.79 6.40
C ASP A 143 1.76 12.50 6.00
N LYS A 144 2.21 11.86 4.91
CA LYS A 144 1.67 10.61 4.36
C LYS A 144 2.59 10.01 3.30
N CYS A 145 2.29 8.78 2.87
CA CYS A 145 2.94 8.16 1.72
C CYS A 145 2.74 9.00 0.43
N ASP A 146 3.81 9.20 -0.32
CA ASP A 146 3.88 9.90 -1.60
C ASP A 146 4.40 9.00 -2.74
N TYR A 147 4.43 7.67 -2.54
CA TYR A 147 5.06 6.67 -3.41
C TYR A 147 6.57 6.89 -3.61
N CYS A 148 7.24 7.55 -2.65
CA CYS A 148 8.65 7.91 -2.76
C CYS A 148 8.95 8.70 -4.05
N LEU A 149 8.33 9.89 -4.19
CA LEU A 149 8.44 10.74 -5.40
C LEU A 149 9.88 10.95 -5.85
N HIS A 150 10.82 11.09 -4.92
CA HIS A 150 12.24 11.22 -5.21
C HIS A 150 12.80 10.00 -5.96
N LYS A 151 12.44 8.77 -5.53
CA LYS A 151 12.85 7.54 -6.23
C LYS A 151 12.17 7.40 -7.60
N LEU A 152 10.89 7.78 -7.68
CA LEU A 152 10.19 7.79 -8.96
C LEU A 152 10.83 8.76 -9.95
N ALA A 153 11.40 9.89 -9.50
CA ALA A 153 12.14 10.80 -10.35
C ALA A 153 13.36 10.12 -11.00
N ASP A 154 14.02 9.24 -10.25
CA ASP A 154 15.18 8.46 -10.71
C ASP A 154 14.80 7.14 -11.42
N ASN A 155 13.52 6.95 -11.77
CA ASN A 155 12.97 5.73 -12.35
C ASN A 155 13.13 4.48 -11.47
N GLU A 156 13.17 4.67 -10.15
CA GLU A 156 13.20 3.59 -9.18
C GLU A 156 11.82 3.34 -8.58
N VAL A 157 11.56 2.08 -8.18
CA VAL A 157 10.33 1.73 -7.44
C VAL A 157 10.38 2.27 -6.00
N PRO A 158 9.22 2.49 -5.35
CA PRO A 158 9.16 2.86 -3.94
C PRO A 158 9.93 1.91 -3.03
N ALA A 159 10.57 2.44 -1.97
CA ALA A 159 11.39 1.66 -1.04
C ALA A 159 10.66 0.43 -0.44
N CYS A 160 9.36 0.56 -0.16
CA CYS A 160 8.55 -0.54 0.36
C CYS A 160 8.29 -1.66 -0.67
N VAL A 161 8.47 -1.38 -1.96
CA VAL A 161 8.39 -2.37 -3.05
C VAL A 161 9.73 -3.05 -3.23
N SER A 162 10.83 -2.27 -3.37
CA SER A 162 12.17 -2.79 -3.58
C SER A 162 12.67 -3.69 -2.44
N ASN A 163 12.18 -3.48 -1.23
CA ASN A 163 12.56 -4.26 -0.04
C ASN A 163 11.48 -5.27 0.40
N CYS A 164 10.49 -5.57 -0.45
CA CYS A 164 9.47 -6.57 -0.13
C CYS A 164 10.02 -7.98 -0.37
N MET A 165 10.40 -8.69 0.70
CA MET A 165 11.02 -10.02 0.62
C MET A 165 10.11 -11.06 -0.03
N GLY A 166 8.80 -11.03 0.25
CA GLY A 166 7.83 -11.95 -0.36
C GLY A 166 7.38 -11.53 -1.76
N GLY A 167 7.86 -10.37 -2.29
CA GLY A 167 7.36 -9.81 -3.55
C GLY A 167 5.85 -9.55 -3.54
N ALA A 168 5.28 -9.31 -2.35
CA ALA A 168 3.85 -9.07 -2.17
C ALA A 168 3.41 -7.69 -2.67
N ARG A 169 4.33 -6.70 -2.74
CA ARG A 169 4.04 -5.36 -3.23
C ARG A 169 4.51 -5.21 -4.66
N ILE A 170 3.59 -4.91 -5.56
CA ILE A 170 3.83 -4.73 -6.98
C ILE A 170 3.41 -3.31 -7.33
N PHE A 171 4.28 -2.56 -8.01
CA PHE A 171 4.07 -1.17 -8.36
C PHE A 171 4.21 -0.97 -9.86
N GLY A 172 3.39 -0.09 -10.46
CA GLY A 172 3.47 0.17 -11.89
C GLY A 172 2.51 1.25 -12.38
N ASP A 173 2.55 1.45 -13.68
CA ASP A 173 1.73 2.41 -14.42
C ASP A 173 0.50 1.73 -15.01
N LEU A 174 -0.69 2.23 -14.71
CA LEU A 174 -1.97 1.74 -15.27
C LEU A 174 -2.13 2.08 -16.76
N ASN A 175 -1.42 3.09 -17.25
CA ASN A 175 -1.47 3.49 -18.66
C ASN A 175 -0.52 2.65 -19.55
N ASP A 176 0.34 1.83 -18.94
CA ASP A 176 1.17 0.85 -19.65
C ASP A 176 0.54 -0.55 -19.54
N PRO A 177 0.05 -1.13 -20.64
CA PRO A 177 -0.55 -2.48 -20.64
C PRO A 177 0.43 -3.58 -20.22
N GLU A 178 1.74 -3.38 -20.43
CA GLU A 178 2.78 -4.34 -20.06
C GLU A 178 3.28 -4.13 -18.62
N SER A 179 2.79 -3.13 -17.95
CA SER A 179 3.11 -2.88 -16.54
C SER A 179 2.67 -4.06 -15.66
N PRO A 180 3.50 -4.50 -14.69
CA PRO A 180 3.14 -5.59 -13.78
C PRO A 180 1.77 -5.40 -13.10
N VAL A 181 1.41 -4.16 -12.78
CA VAL A 181 0.11 -3.84 -12.19
C VAL A 181 -1.02 -4.08 -13.19
N SER A 182 -0.89 -3.60 -14.44
CA SER A 182 -1.91 -3.75 -15.48
C SER A 182 -2.14 -5.22 -15.82
N VAL A 183 -1.06 -6.01 -15.96
CA VAL A 183 -1.13 -7.46 -16.22
C VAL A 183 -1.86 -8.18 -15.09
N ILE A 184 -1.57 -7.84 -13.83
CA ILE A 184 -2.24 -8.46 -12.68
C ILE A 184 -3.72 -8.07 -12.63
N LEU A 185 -4.06 -6.81 -12.84
CA LEU A 185 -5.46 -6.35 -12.83
C LEU A 185 -6.29 -6.99 -13.94
N ALA A 186 -5.67 -7.33 -15.07
CA ALA A 186 -6.33 -8.05 -16.16
C ALA A 186 -6.51 -9.56 -15.92
N SER A 187 -5.64 -10.17 -15.09
CA SER A 187 -5.56 -11.64 -14.94
C SER A 187 -6.06 -12.17 -13.59
N LYS A 188 -6.13 -11.34 -12.56
CA LYS A 188 -6.48 -11.77 -11.19
C LYS A 188 -7.65 -10.96 -10.63
N SER A 189 -8.45 -11.60 -9.78
CA SER A 189 -9.46 -10.91 -8.97
C SER A 189 -8.76 -10.07 -7.92
N VAL A 190 -9.11 -8.79 -7.88
CA VAL A 190 -8.57 -7.82 -6.92
C VAL A 190 -9.70 -7.07 -6.24
N SER A 191 -9.49 -6.71 -4.99
CA SER A 191 -10.43 -5.91 -4.20
C SER A 191 -9.73 -4.64 -3.69
N THR A 192 -10.50 -3.64 -3.29
CA THR A 192 -9.98 -2.40 -2.69
C THR A 192 -10.52 -2.25 -1.27
N LEU A 193 -9.78 -1.52 -0.44
CA LEU A 193 -10.26 -1.19 0.91
C LEU A 193 -11.41 -0.18 0.84
N LYS A 194 -12.48 -0.44 1.59
CA LYS A 194 -13.63 0.46 1.79
C LYS A 194 -14.19 1.06 0.48
N PRO A 195 -14.57 0.22 -0.49
CA PRO A 195 -15.11 0.69 -1.78
C PRO A 195 -16.38 1.54 -1.61
N GLU A 196 -17.16 1.32 -0.55
CA GLU A 196 -18.37 2.06 -0.18
C GLU A 196 -18.15 3.55 0.06
N THR A 197 -16.91 3.97 0.32
CA THR A 197 -16.58 5.39 0.54
C THR A 197 -16.59 6.24 -0.74
N GLY A 198 -16.61 5.61 -1.91
CA GLY A 198 -16.58 6.28 -3.22
C GLY A 198 -15.26 6.97 -3.59
N ASN A 199 -14.22 6.82 -2.79
CA ASN A 199 -12.92 7.47 -2.99
C ASN A 199 -12.12 6.92 -4.17
N GLN A 200 -12.47 5.74 -4.70
CA GLN A 200 -11.79 5.06 -5.82
C GLN A 200 -10.28 4.88 -5.56
N PRO A 201 -9.89 3.99 -4.61
CA PRO A 201 -8.50 3.72 -4.28
C PRO A 201 -7.72 3.15 -5.47
N ARG A 202 -6.41 3.47 -5.57
CA ARG A 202 -5.46 2.90 -6.54
C ARG A 202 -4.49 1.91 -5.91
N VAL A 203 -4.77 1.48 -4.70
CA VAL A 203 -4.11 0.32 -4.08
C VAL A 203 -5.10 -0.83 -4.10
N TYR A 204 -4.71 -1.88 -4.80
CA TYR A 204 -5.52 -3.08 -5.01
C TYR A 204 -4.93 -4.23 -4.21
N TYR A 205 -5.78 -5.14 -3.78
CA TYR A 205 -5.39 -6.27 -2.96
C TYR A 205 -5.85 -7.59 -3.59
N ILE A 206 -4.96 -8.58 -3.59
CA ILE A 206 -5.29 -9.98 -3.89
C ILE A 206 -5.49 -10.70 -2.55
N GLY A 207 -6.58 -11.46 -2.41
CA GLY A 207 -6.89 -12.20 -1.19
C GLY A 207 -7.48 -11.35 -0.05
N LEU A 208 -7.92 -10.11 -0.32
CA LEU A 208 -8.50 -9.23 0.70
C LEU A 208 -9.78 -9.80 1.32
N GLU A 209 -10.62 -10.43 0.52
CA GLU A 209 -11.89 -10.99 0.97
C GLU A 209 -11.70 -12.02 2.10
N GLU A 210 -10.67 -12.86 1.98
CA GLU A 210 -10.32 -13.79 3.04
C GLU A 210 -9.81 -13.10 4.31
N ALA A 211 -9.13 -11.96 4.15
CA ALA A 211 -8.59 -11.19 5.27
C ALA A 211 -9.68 -10.47 6.07
N VAL A 212 -10.70 -9.92 5.37
CA VAL A 212 -11.73 -9.05 5.98
C VAL A 212 -13.11 -9.72 6.10
N ARG A 213 -13.30 -10.91 5.56
CA ARG A 213 -14.59 -11.63 5.59
C ARG A 213 -15.02 -11.91 7.03
N ILE A 214 -16.19 -11.43 7.41
CA ILE A 214 -16.82 -11.73 8.69
C ILE A 214 -17.49 -13.11 8.58
N ILE A 215 -17.06 -14.06 9.42
CA ILE A 215 -17.69 -15.37 9.56
C ILE A 215 -18.39 -15.38 10.90
N PRO A 216 -19.70 -15.62 10.96
CA PRO A 216 -20.44 -15.67 12.24
C PRO A 216 -19.81 -16.68 13.21
N GLY A 217 -19.57 -16.26 14.45
CA GLY A 217 -18.96 -17.07 15.50
C GLY A 217 -17.42 -17.14 15.45
N GLU A 218 -16.75 -16.47 14.51
CA GLU A 218 -15.29 -16.39 14.48
C GLU A 218 -14.80 -15.21 15.33
N THR A 219 -13.76 -15.44 16.13
CA THR A 219 -13.10 -14.35 16.85
C THR A 219 -12.07 -13.68 15.94
N ILE A 220 -12.21 -12.38 15.73
CA ILE A 220 -11.24 -11.57 14.97
C ILE A 220 -10.51 -10.66 15.96
N VAL A 221 -9.20 -10.82 16.08
CA VAL A 221 -8.33 -9.96 16.87
C VAL A 221 -7.46 -9.15 15.93
N VAL A 222 -7.67 -7.85 15.91
CA VAL A 222 -6.78 -6.90 15.23
C VAL A 222 -5.79 -6.36 16.25
N ASN A 223 -4.52 -6.24 15.90
CA ASN A 223 -3.47 -5.79 16.83
C ASN A 223 -3.89 -4.51 17.58
N PRO A 224 -3.98 -4.54 18.93
CA PRO A 224 -4.56 -3.45 19.73
C PRO A 224 -3.77 -2.15 19.73
N LYS A 225 -2.52 -2.15 19.25
CA LYS A 225 -1.71 -0.92 19.13
C LYS A 225 -2.11 -0.02 17.97
N ILE A 226 -2.91 -0.52 17.02
CA ILE A 226 -3.28 0.21 15.80
C ILE A 226 -4.80 0.18 15.53
N GLY A 227 -5.55 -0.68 16.19
CA GLY A 227 -7.00 -0.79 16.07
C GLY A 227 -7.54 -1.80 17.08
N GLY A 228 -8.57 -1.42 17.80
CA GLY A 228 -9.11 -2.18 18.92
C GLY A 228 -9.60 -3.59 18.55
N VAL A 229 -9.80 -4.40 19.58
CA VAL A 229 -10.44 -5.73 19.48
C VAL A 229 -11.89 -5.54 19.02
N VAL A 230 -12.21 -6.02 17.84
CA VAL A 230 -13.60 -6.16 17.39
C VAL A 230 -14.01 -7.61 17.64
N LYS A 231 -14.81 -7.84 18.68
CA LYS A 231 -15.59 -9.08 18.80
C LYS A 231 -16.80 -8.92 17.88
N VAL A 232 -16.89 -9.78 16.90
CA VAL A 232 -18.07 -9.90 16.04
C VAL A 232 -18.88 -11.10 16.46
#